data_771390703f6dcd7fc674e51897bf2493
#
_entry.id   771390703f6dcd7fc674e51897bf2493
#
_cell.length_a   1.000
_cell.length_b   1.000
_cell.length_c   1.000
_cell.angle_alpha   90.00
_cell.angle_beta   90.00
_cell.angle_gamma   90.00
#
_symmetry.space_group_name_H-M   'P 1'
#
loop_
_entity.id
_entity.type
_entity.pdbx_description
1 polymer ?
#
loop_
_entity_poly.entity_id
_entity_poly.type
_entity_poly.pdbx_seq_one_letter_code
_entity_poly.pdbx_strand_id
1 'polypeptide(L)'
;DLKLGFEFNGLYWHSNKYKNKSYHLDKINYFKEKGIRIIHIWEDDWDHKQPIIKSQILNLLSLSNRIHARKCFVKEITDSDFLNENHIQGNCTSIKKIGLYYNNELVSLMTFDKSEGRKKMIDGEWNLSRFCNILNTNVIGGASKLLSYFIKKYSPSRIISYADRDWSIGNLYYKLGFENIGVNDPDYKYIIDGKRVHKSRFRKSKLNTNLSESKYMNSIGIERIYDCGKLKFEKIL
;
A
#
# COMPACT_ATOMS: atom_id res chain seq x y z
N ASP A 1 26.89 4.40 2.94
CA ASP A 1 26.25 3.35 2.15
C ASP A 1 24.86 3.06 2.72
N LEU A 2 23.80 3.30 1.91
CA LEU A 2 22.40 3.18 2.35
C LEU A 2 21.88 1.74 2.35
N LYS A 3 22.66 0.78 1.81
CA LYS A 3 22.24 -0.62 1.64
C LYS A 3 20.83 -0.75 1.05
N LEU A 4 20.56 0.08 0.05
CA LEU A 4 19.27 0.20 -0.64
C LEU A 4 19.49 0.00 -2.14
N GLY A 5 18.70 -0.87 -2.76
CA GLY A 5 18.66 -1.11 -4.20
C GLY A 5 17.25 -0.87 -4.76
N PHE A 6 17.20 -0.42 -6.01
CA PHE A 6 15.96 -0.27 -6.75
C PHE A 6 15.95 -1.25 -7.92
N GLU A 7 14.84 -1.94 -8.11
CA GLU A 7 14.61 -2.80 -9.26
C GLU A 7 13.45 -2.26 -10.08
N PHE A 8 13.73 -1.95 -11.34
CA PHE A 8 12.71 -1.56 -12.30
C PHE A 8 12.15 -2.82 -12.98
N ASN A 9 10.84 -3.05 -12.83
CA ASN A 9 10.16 -4.24 -13.32
C ASN A 9 9.31 -3.89 -14.54
N GLY A 10 9.84 -4.14 -15.73
CA GLY A 10 9.08 -4.10 -16.98
C GLY A 10 8.00 -5.19 -17.00
N LEU A 11 6.76 -4.84 -17.31
CA LEU A 11 5.61 -5.74 -17.16
C LEU A 11 5.74 -7.00 -18.02
N TYR A 12 6.23 -6.87 -19.23
CA TYR A 12 6.38 -8.00 -20.15
C TYR A 12 7.36 -9.06 -19.59
N TRP A 13 8.60 -8.64 -19.25
CA TRP A 13 9.65 -9.55 -18.82
C TRP A 13 9.45 -10.10 -17.40
N HIS A 14 8.60 -9.48 -16.61
CA HIS A 14 8.27 -9.90 -15.25
C HIS A 14 6.91 -10.62 -15.15
N SER A 15 6.24 -10.84 -16.30
CA SER A 15 4.99 -11.61 -16.36
C SER A 15 5.22 -13.10 -16.06
N ASN A 16 4.13 -13.81 -15.78
CA ASN A 16 4.14 -15.26 -15.53
C ASN A 16 4.60 -16.09 -16.74
N LYS A 17 4.79 -15.47 -17.90
CA LYS A 17 5.42 -16.09 -19.06
C LYS A 17 6.91 -16.37 -18.82
N TYR A 18 7.59 -15.49 -18.07
CA TYR A 18 9.04 -15.56 -17.85
C TYR A 18 9.42 -15.74 -16.38
N LYS A 19 8.56 -15.39 -15.45
CA LYS A 19 8.84 -15.41 -14.01
C LYS A 19 7.80 -16.22 -13.23
N ASN A 20 8.25 -17.02 -12.29
CA ASN A 20 7.38 -17.75 -11.40
C ASN A 20 6.76 -16.85 -10.30
N LYS A 21 5.84 -17.43 -9.52
CA LYS A 21 5.11 -16.72 -8.45
C LYS A 21 6.03 -16.08 -7.41
N SER A 22 7.14 -16.72 -7.06
CA SER A 22 8.01 -16.29 -5.97
C SER A 22 9.16 -15.39 -6.40
N TYR A 23 9.39 -15.18 -7.69
CA TYR A 23 10.57 -14.51 -8.24
C TYR A 23 10.93 -13.20 -7.52
N HIS A 24 9.98 -12.27 -7.38
CA HIS A 24 10.24 -10.98 -6.76
C HIS A 24 10.46 -11.11 -5.25
N LEU A 25 9.70 -12.01 -4.60
CA LEU A 25 9.86 -12.32 -3.18
C LEU A 25 11.21 -12.97 -2.90
N ASP A 26 11.64 -13.94 -3.71
CA ASP A 26 12.93 -14.61 -3.55
C ASP A 26 14.08 -13.62 -3.69
N LYS A 27 13.95 -12.66 -4.60
CA LYS A 27 14.93 -11.57 -4.77
C LYS A 27 15.03 -10.68 -3.52
N ILE A 28 13.88 -10.26 -2.94
CA ILE A 28 13.88 -9.51 -1.68
C ILE A 28 14.58 -10.30 -0.58
N ASN A 29 14.26 -11.59 -0.43
CA ASN A 29 14.82 -12.43 0.62
C ASN A 29 16.34 -12.60 0.44
N TYR A 30 16.81 -12.88 -0.78
CA TYR A 30 18.22 -13.00 -1.11
C TYR A 30 19.04 -11.75 -0.74
N PHE A 31 18.55 -10.57 -1.10
CA PHE A 31 19.25 -9.33 -0.79
C PHE A 31 19.11 -8.93 0.69
N LYS A 32 18.01 -9.29 1.34
CA LYS A 32 17.81 -9.08 2.78
C LYS A 32 18.87 -9.83 3.61
N GLU A 33 19.21 -11.07 3.22
CA GLU A 33 20.29 -11.84 3.87
C GLU A 33 21.66 -11.16 3.75
N LYS A 34 21.86 -10.35 2.70
CA LYS A 34 23.05 -9.51 2.50
C LYS A 34 22.97 -8.14 3.15
N GLY A 35 21.91 -7.88 3.92
CA GLY A 35 21.64 -6.61 4.57
C GLY A 35 21.25 -5.47 3.60
N ILE A 36 20.82 -5.81 2.39
CA ILE A 36 20.40 -4.85 1.36
C ILE A 36 18.87 -4.91 1.24
N ARG A 37 18.23 -3.75 1.29
CA ARG A 37 16.80 -3.60 1.02
C ARG A 37 16.56 -3.35 -0.46
N ILE A 38 15.72 -4.17 -1.10
CA ILE A 38 15.27 -3.96 -2.49
C ILE A 38 13.88 -3.32 -2.49
N ILE A 39 13.71 -2.33 -3.35
CA ILE A 39 12.44 -1.66 -3.66
C ILE A 39 12.09 -1.99 -5.11
N HIS A 40 10.89 -2.52 -5.32
CA HIS A 40 10.38 -2.82 -6.65
C HIS A 40 9.61 -1.62 -7.21
N ILE A 41 10.08 -1.09 -8.33
CA ILE A 41 9.41 -0.04 -9.11
C ILE A 41 8.83 -0.70 -10.36
N TRP A 42 7.52 -0.61 -10.51
CA TRP A 42 6.83 -1.19 -11.64
C TRP A 42 6.71 -0.17 -12.77
N GLU A 43 6.84 -0.64 -14.02
CA GLU A 43 6.78 0.17 -15.24
C GLU A 43 5.51 1.02 -15.30
N ASP A 44 4.32 0.43 -15.10
CA ASP A 44 3.05 1.14 -15.13
C ASP A 44 2.88 2.19 -14.02
N ASP A 45 3.41 1.94 -12.83
CA ASP A 45 3.42 2.95 -11.77
C ASP A 45 4.43 4.08 -12.10
N TRP A 46 5.59 3.75 -12.71
CA TRP A 46 6.54 4.76 -13.15
C TRP A 46 5.94 5.65 -14.23
N ASP A 47 5.27 5.07 -15.22
CA ASP A 47 4.70 5.83 -16.34
C ASP A 47 3.53 6.74 -15.91
N HIS A 48 2.74 6.30 -14.93
CA HIS A 48 1.51 7.01 -14.55
C HIS A 48 1.54 7.69 -13.19
N LYS A 49 2.51 7.37 -12.32
CA LYS A 49 2.60 7.86 -10.93
C LYS A 49 4.02 8.27 -10.55
N GLN A 50 4.82 8.68 -11.54
CA GLN A 50 6.23 9.06 -11.34
C GLN A 50 6.43 10.10 -10.21
N PRO A 51 5.61 11.16 -10.04
CA PRO A 51 5.75 12.08 -8.93
C PRO A 51 5.64 11.42 -7.56
N ILE A 52 4.73 10.44 -7.40
CA ILE A 52 4.56 9.69 -6.15
C ILE A 52 5.81 8.84 -5.88
N ILE A 53 6.30 8.12 -6.88
CA ILE A 53 7.51 7.29 -6.75
C ILE A 53 8.72 8.13 -6.38
N LYS A 54 8.94 9.25 -7.07
CA LYS A 54 10.03 10.19 -6.77
C LYS A 54 9.93 10.72 -5.34
N SER A 55 8.74 11.09 -4.89
CA SER A 55 8.48 11.54 -3.52
C SER A 55 8.81 10.45 -2.49
N GLN A 56 8.44 9.20 -2.75
CA GLN A 56 8.77 8.08 -1.87
C GLN A 56 10.29 7.81 -1.82
N ILE A 57 10.99 7.91 -2.94
CA ILE A 57 12.46 7.79 -2.99
C ILE A 57 13.11 8.92 -2.19
N LEU A 58 12.69 10.18 -2.38
CA LEU A 58 13.19 11.31 -1.59
C LEU A 58 12.99 11.09 -0.08
N ASN A 59 11.86 10.53 0.32
CA ASN A 59 11.59 10.21 1.72
C ASN A 59 12.53 9.10 2.25
N LEU A 60 12.76 8.05 1.47
CA LEU A 60 13.71 6.98 1.82
C LEU A 60 15.14 7.51 1.98
N LEU A 61 15.52 8.49 1.16
CA LEU A 61 16.84 9.16 1.21
C LEU A 61 16.92 10.28 2.25
N SER A 62 15.82 10.52 3.01
CA SER A 62 15.73 11.62 3.99
C SER A 62 15.87 13.03 3.39
N LEU A 63 15.55 13.19 2.11
CA LEU A 63 15.64 14.43 1.34
C LEU A 63 14.29 15.18 1.23
N SER A 64 13.21 14.64 1.80
CA SER A 64 11.89 15.29 1.82
C SER A 64 11.87 16.50 2.75
N ASN A 65 11.02 17.47 2.42
CA ASN A 65 10.65 18.54 3.34
C ASN A 65 10.09 17.98 4.64
N ARG A 66 10.22 18.71 5.75
CA ARG A 66 9.79 18.24 7.07
C ARG A 66 8.76 19.18 7.67
N ILE A 67 7.60 18.64 8.01
CA ILE A 67 6.57 19.30 8.82
C ILE A 67 6.42 18.54 10.12
N HIS A 68 6.38 19.22 11.25
CA HIS A 68 6.12 18.57 12.54
C HIS A 68 4.63 18.52 12.82
N ALA A 69 4.09 17.33 13.10
CA ALA A 69 2.66 17.13 13.39
C ALA A 69 2.12 17.96 14.55
N ARG A 70 2.97 18.41 15.50
CA ARG A 70 2.58 19.32 16.58
C ARG A 70 2.06 20.68 16.07
N LYS A 71 2.49 21.10 14.87
CA LYS A 71 2.05 22.34 14.21
C LYS A 71 0.78 22.16 13.38
N CYS A 72 0.31 20.91 13.22
CA CYS A 72 -0.86 20.58 12.44
C CYS A 72 -2.08 20.41 13.32
N PHE A 73 -3.27 20.68 12.78
CA PHE A 73 -4.52 20.31 13.41
C PHE A 73 -5.18 19.12 12.69
N VAL A 74 -5.99 18.33 13.41
CA VAL A 74 -6.69 17.16 12.90
C VAL A 74 -8.10 17.53 12.48
N LYS A 75 -8.52 17.07 11.29
CA LYS A 75 -9.89 17.22 10.81
C LYS A 75 -10.35 15.94 10.13
N GLU A 76 -11.60 15.53 10.36
CA GLU A 76 -12.25 14.50 9.54
C GLU A 76 -12.71 15.10 8.22
N ILE A 77 -12.58 14.32 7.16
CA ILE A 77 -12.97 14.72 5.81
C ILE A 77 -13.86 13.64 5.19
N THR A 78 -14.77 14.05 4.32
CA THR A 78 -15.71 13.13 3.66
C THR A 78 -15.16 12.66 2.32
N ASP A 79 -14.60 13.55 1.53
CA ASP A 79 -14.06 13.27 0.21
C ASP A 79 -12.71 13.95 0.00
N SER A 80 -11.86 13.32 -0.82
CA SER A 80 -10.57 13.88 -1.17
C SER A 80 -9.91 13.10 -2.30
N ASP A 81 -9.41 13.78 -3.29
CA ASP A 81 -8.51 13.24 -4.30
C ASP A 81 -7.07 13.06 -3.80
N PHE A 82 -6.80 13.50 -2.56
CA PHE A 82 -5.49 13.47 -1.94
C PHE A 82 -4.78 12.11 -2.06
N LEU A 83 -5.52 11.00 -1.92
CA LEU A 83 -4.94 9.67 -2.07
C LEU A 83 -4.55 9.36 -3.52
N ASN A 84 -5.29 9.84 -4.50
CA ASN A 84 -4.94 9.64 -5.91
C ASN A 84 -3.66 10.39 -6.28
N GLU A 85 -3.44 11.54 -5.68
CA GLU A 85 -2.29 12.39 -5.92
C GLU A 85 -1.04 11.99 -5.12
N ASN A 86 -1.22 11.36 -3.95
CA ASN A 86 -0.13 11.18 -2.98
C ASN A 86 0.14 9.73 -2.56
N HIS A 87 -0.75 8.77 -2.89
CA HIS A 87 -0.59 7.36 -2.51
C HIS A 87 -0.48 6.45 -3.73
N ILE A 88 0.55 5.58 -3.77
CA ILE A 88 0.83 4.71 -4.94
C ILE A 88 -0.37 3.81 -5.34
N GLN A 89 -1.16 3.37 -4.39
CA GLN A 89 -2.36 2.57 -4.66
C GLN A 89 -3.62 3.43 -4.88
N GLY A 90 -3.52 4.76 -4.79
CA GLY A 90 -4.64 5.68 -4.97
C GLY A 90 -5.73 5.54 -3.91
N ASN A 91 -6.90 6.09 -4.25
CA ASN A 91 -8.07 6.10 -3.36
C ASN A 91 -8.59 4.69 -3.08
N CYS A 92 -9.28 4.54 -1.95
CA CYS A 92 -9.96 3.31 -1.56
C CYS A 92 -11.31 3.62 -0.92
N THR A 93 -12.22 2.66 -0.95
CA THR A 93 -13.42 2.72 -0.13
C THR A 93 -13.02 2.77 1.33
N SER A 94 -13.46 3.79 2.05
CA SER A 94 -13.17 3.96 3.46
C SER A 94 -14.31 4.69 4.16
N ILE A 95 -14.62 4.25 5.39
CA ILE A 95 -15.71 4.83 6.20
C ILE A 95 -15.23 6.09 6.92
N LYS A 96 -13.97 6.11 7.34
CA LYS A 96 -13.38 7.26 8.04
C LYS A 96 -12.11 7.71 7.34
N LYS A 97 -12.04 9.02 7.12
CA LYS A 97 -10.87 9.70 6.56
C LYS A 97 -10.46 10.82 7.52
N ILE A 98 -9.24 10.78 8.01
CA ILE A 98 -8.73 11.72 9.02
C ILE A 98 -7.49 12.39 8.46
N GLY A 99 -7.54 13.71 8.31
CA GLY A 99 -6.48 14.53 7.75
C GLY A 99 -5.73 15.35 8.79
N LEU A 100 -4.45 15.60 8.53
CA LEU A 100 -3.67 16.65 9.19
C LEU A 100 -3.59 17.87 8.27
N TYR A 101 -3.83 19.04 8.83
CA TYR A 101 -3.76 20.30 8.15
C TYR A 101 -2.63 21.16 8.72
N TYR A 102 -1.84 21.75 7.86
CA TYR A 102 -0.81 22.72 8.16
C TYR A 102 -1.03 23.95 7.27
N ASN A 103 -1.13 25.14 7.86
CA ASN A 103 -1.45 26.39 7.12
C ASN A 103 -2.71 26.26 6.22
N ASN A 104 -3.76 25.60 6.74
CA ASN A 104 -5.01 25.29 6.04
C ASN A 104 -4.89 24.33 4.84
N GLU A 105 -3.73 23.76 4.58
CA GLU A 105 -3.50 22.76 3.55
C GLU A 105 -3.51 21.34 4.14
N LEU A 106 -4.13 20.38 3.46
CA LEU A 106 -4.10 18.97 3.84
C LEU A 106 -2.72 18.38 3.53
N VAL A 107 -1.97 18.02 4.56
CA VAL A 107 -0.58 17.55 4.43
C VAL A 107 -0.39 16.07 4.73
N SER A 108 -1.38 15.42 5.35
CA SER A 108 -1.33 13.97 5.61
C SER A 108 -2.73 13.41 5.77
N LEU A 109 -2.96 12.19 5.31
CA LEU A 109 -4.26 11.52 5.36
C LEU A 109 -4.11 10.07 5.82
N MET A 110 -4.99 9.65 6.72
CA MET A 110 -5.15 8.27 7.16
C MET A 110 -6.61 7.83 7.03
N THR A 111 -6.83 6.62 6.51
CA THR A 111 -8.18 6.12 6.24
C THR A 111 -8.43 4.77 6.88
N PHE A 112 -9.69 4.58 7.32
CA PHE A 112 -10.12 3.37 8.00
C PHE A 112 -11.41 2.81 7.40
N ASP A 113 -11.53 1.48 7.40
CA ASP A 113 -12.67 0.73 6.89
C ASP A 113 -13.08 -0.38 7.87
N LYS A 114 -14.31 -0.89 7.72
CA LYS A 114 -14.88 -2.03 8.48
C LYS A 114 -14.79 -3.35 7.71
N SER A 115 -13.84 -3.46 6.79
CA SER A 115 -13.64 -4.67 5.98
C SER A 115 -12.17 -5.04 5.83
N GLU A 116 -11.90 -6.33 5.86
CA GLU A 116 -10.62 -6.94 5.50
C GLU A 116 -10.81 -7.69 4.17
N GLY A 117 -10.55 -7.01 3.05
CA GLY A 117 -10.85 -7.55 1.74
C GLY A 117 -12.35 -7.79 1.54
N ARG A 118 -12.78 -9.05 1.55
CA ARG A 118 -14.22 -9.44 1.47
C ARG A 118 -14.86 -9.69 2.82
N LYS A 119 -14.06 -9.86 3.86
CA LYS A 119 -14.54 -10.16 5.20
C LYS A 119 -14.99 -8.86 5.87
N LYS A 120 -16.23 -8.80 6.29
CA LYS A 120 -16.72 -7.74 7.17
C LYS A 120 -16.10 -7.97 8.55
N MET A 121 -15.54 -6.94 9.14
CA MET A 121 -14.99 -6.99 10.48
C MET A 121 -16.11 -6.96 11.51
N ILE A 122 -15.88 -7.58 12.67
CA ILE A 122 -16.81 -7.53 13.81
C ILE A 122 -16.80 -6.11 14.41
N ASP A 123 -17.78 -5.84 15.26
CA ASP A 123 -17.85 -4.55 15.92
C ASP A 123 -16.60 -4.30 16.79
N GLY A 124 -16.15 -3.05 16.82
CA GLY A 124 -14.88 -2.69 17.47
C GLY A 124 -13.62 -2.91 16.62
N GLU A 125 -13.68 -3.74 15.57
CA GLU A 125 -12.53 -3.98 14.68
C GLU A 125 -12.50 -3.02 13.49
N TRP A 126 -11.29 -2.60 13.08
CA TRP A 126 -11.06 -1.69 11.97
C TRP A 126 -9.84 -2.09 11.13
N ASN A 127 -9.89 -1.73 9.86
CA ASN A 127 -8.76 -1.83 8.94
C ASN A 127 -8.21 -0.44 8.65
N LEU A 128 -6.93 -0.18 8.98
CA LEU A 128 -6.19 0.99 8.50
C LEU A 128 -5.84 0.74 7.04
N SER A 129 -6.58 1.36 6.13
CA SER A 129 -6.55 1.05 4.69
C SER A 129 -5.46 1.81 3.95
N ARG A 130 -5.23 3.09 4.29
CA ARG A 130 -4.24 3.97 3.64
C ARG A 130 -3.66 4.96 4.63
N PHE A 131 -2.40 5.31 4.40
CA PHE A 131 -1.72 6.43 5.02
C PHE A 131 -0.70 7.01 4.04
N CYS A 132 -0.74 8.32 3.81
CA CYS A 132 0.29 9.04 3.09
C CYS A 132 0.41 10.50 3.55
N ASN A 133 1.54 11.09 3.23
CA ASN A 133 1.76 12.52 3.32
C ASN A 133 1.64 13.15 1.92
N ILE A 134 1.48 14.46 1.85
CA ILE A 134 1.61 15.22 0.61
C ILE A 134 2.98 14.98 -0.03
N LEU A 135 3.06 15.03 -1.35
CA LEU A 135 4.30 14.78 -2.10
C LEU A 135 5.48 15.59 -1.54
N ASN A 136 6.67 15.00 -1.64
CA ASN A 136 7.96 15.58 -1.23
C ASN A 136 8.04 16.04 0.23
N THR A 137 7.10 15.59 1.08
CA THR A 137 7.00 16.01 2.48
C THR A 137 6.90 14.81 3.42
N ASN A 138 7.64 14.87 4.51
CA ASN A 138 7.53 13.95 5.65
C ASN A 138 6.91 14.69 6.85
N VAL A 139 5.69 14.31 7.23
CA VAL A 139 5.02 14.85 8.41
C VAL A 139 5.44 14.06 9.64
N ILE A 140 6.48 14.55 10.34
CA ILE A 140 7.07 13.89 11.49
C ILE A 140 6.04 13.79 12.63
N GLY A 141 5.75 12.56 13.07
CA GLY A 141 4.71 12.26 14.06
C GLY A 141 3.29 12.28 13.49
N GLY A 142 3.12 12.47 12.16
CA GLY A 142 1.81 12.57 11.52
C GLY A 142 0.97 11.32 11.71
N ALA A 143 1.53 10.15 11.37
CA ALA A 143 0.83 8.88 11.51
C ALA A 143 0.41 8.61 12.97
N SER A 144 1.28 8.88 13.92
CA SER A 144 1.01 8.72 15.37
C SER A 144 -0.14 9.61 15.82
N LYS A 145 -0.14 10.89 15.40
CA LYS A 145 -1.18 11.86 15.76
C LYS A 145 -2.55 11.47 15.17
N LEU A 146 -2.60 11.06 13.90
CA LEU A 146 -3.82 10.61 13.24
C LEU A 146 -4.38 9.33 13.88
N LEU A 147 -3.51 8.34 14.13
CA LEU A 147 -3.91 7.08 14.78
C LEU A 147 -4.42 7.32 16.22
N SER A 148 -3.73 8.14 17.00
CA SER A 148 -4.14 8.49 18.36
C SER A 148 -5.50 9.21 18.39
N TYR A 149 -5.74 10.10 17.44
CA TYR A 149 -7.06 10.74 17.29
C TYR A 149 -8.15 9.71 16.99
N PHE A 150 -7.88 8.79 16.05
CA PHE A 150 -8.82 7.72 15.68
C PHE A 150 -9.14 6.84 16.88
N ILE A 151 -8.13 6.36 17.59
CA ILE A 151 -8.28 5.50 18.78
C ILE A 151 -9.12 6.22 19.84
N LYS A 152 -8.79 7.47 20.16
CA LYS A 152 -9.51 8.25 21.16
C LYS A 152 -10.98 8.47 20.79
N LYS A 153 -11.29 8.70 19.51
CA LYS A 153 -12.64 9.05 19.06
C LYS A 153 -13.54 7.84 18.85
N TYR A 154 -12.99 6.73 18.36
CA TYR A 154 -13.76 5.57 17.93
C TYR A 154 -13.59 4.35 18.81
N SER A 155 -12.70 4.41 19.82
CA SER A 155 -12.44 3.35 20.79
C SER A 155 -12.41 1.94 20.16
N PRO A 156 -11.59 1.72 19.11
CA PRO A 156 -11.51 0.40 18.49
C PRO A 156 -10.96 -0.62 19.48
N SER A 157 -11.42 -1.87 19.41
CA SER A 157 -10.80 -2.98 20.16
C SER A 157 -9.58 -3.53 19.41
N ARG A 158 -9.59 -3.42 18.07
CA ARG A 158 -8.56 -3.97 17.21
C ARG A 158 -8.43 -3.18 15.90
N ILE A 159 -7.19 -2.96 15.48
CA ILE A 159 -6.89 -2.37 14.17
C ILE A 159 -5.95 -3.32 13.42
N ILE A 160 -6.32 -3.69 12.18
CA ILE A 160 -5.45 -4.43 11.25
C ILE A 160 -4.93 -3.50 10.16
N SER A 161 -3.77 -3.84 9.59
CA SER A 161 -3.24 -3.18 8.39
C SER A 161 -2.26 -4.08 7.64
N TYR A 162 -1.89 -3.65 6.44
CA TYR A 162 -0.99 -4.39 5.56
C TYR A 162 0.13 -3.51 5.04
N ALA A 163 1.37 -3.99 5.14
CA ALA A 163 2.53 -3.39 4.50
C ALA A 163 2.83 -4.12 3.19
N ASP A 164 2.80 -3.40 2.09
CA ASP A 164 3.19 -3.89 0.77
C ASP A 164 4.70 -4.11 0.72
N ARG A 165 5.15 -5.34 0.49
CA ARG A 165 6.56 -5.71 0.51
C ARG A 165 7.35 -5.19 -0.68
N ASP A 166 6.69 -4.78 -1.74
CA ASP A 166 7.35 -4.09 -2.87
C ASP A 166 8.02 -2.79 -2.39
N TRP A 167 7.44 -2.12 -1.38
CA TRP A 167 7.87 -0.82 -0.88
C TRP A 167 8.22 -0.78 0.60
N SER A 168 7.70 -1.68 1.43
CA SER A 168 7.74 -1.53 2.88
C SER A 168 8.26 -2.77 3.60
N ILE A 169 9.03 -2.54 4.64
CA ILE A 169 9.43 -3.57 5.60
C ILE A 169 8.66 -3.48 6.92
N GLY A 170 7.60 -2.66 6.96
CA GLY A 170 6.71 -2.54 8.11
C GLY A 170 7.13 -1.57 9.21
N ASN A 171 8.24 -0.83 9.06
CA ASN A 171 8.80 0.05 10.11
C ASN A 171 7.79 1.04 10.69
N LEU A 172 6.86 1.57 9.87
CA LEU A 172 5.82 2.48 10.34
C LEU A 172 4.93 1.80 11.39
N TYR A 173 4.50 0.58 11.11
CA TYR A 173 3.59 -0.17 11.97
C TYR A 173 4.23 -0.50 13.31
N TYR A 174 5.49 -0.96 13.32
CA TYR A 174 6.22 -1.18 14.57
C TYR A 174 6.32 0.10 15.42
N LYS A 175 6.62 1.25 14.78
CA LYS A 175 6.68 2.56 15.48
C LYS A 175 5.32 3.01 16.03
N LEU A 176 4.23 2.54 15.45
CA LEU A 176 2.86 2.82 15.91
C LEU A 176 2.37 1.79 16.96
N GLY A 177 3.22 0.82 17.33
CA GLY A 177 2.88 -0.22 18.30
C GLY A 177 1.95 -1.30 17.75
N PHE A 178 2.04 -1.59 16.45
CA PHE A 178 1.45 -2.77 15.85
C PHE A 178 2.42 -3.95 15.92
N GLU A 179 1.86 -5.15 16.01
CA GLU A 179 2.59 -6.41 15.94
C GLU A 179 2.42 -7.04 14.56
N ASN A 180 3.46 -7.68 14.04
CA ASN A 180 3.37 -8.49 12.82
C ASN A 180 2.77 -9.84 13.18
N ILE A 181 1.61 -10.16 12.61
CA ILE A 181 0.87 -11.41 12.87
C ILE A 181 0.91 -12.37 11.69
N GLY A 182 1.68 -12.07 10.65
CA GLY A 182 1.84 -12.98 9.54
C GLY A 182 2.26 -12.32 8.24
N VAL A 183 2.38 -13.15 7.24
CA VAL A 183 2.78 -12.76 5.88
C VAL A 183 1.78 -13.34 4.90
N ASN A 184 1.29 -12.52 3.99
CA ASN A 184 0.52 -12.98 2.85
C ASN A 184 1.48 -13.31 1.72
N ASP A 185 1.23 -14.43 1.06
CA ASP A 185 1.93 -14.85 -0.16
C ASP A 185 1.85 -13.79 -1.27
N PRO A 186 2.78 -13.85 -2.25
CA PRO A 186 2.66 -13.07 -3.47
C PRO A 186 1.30 -13.24 -4.12
N ASP A 187 0.65 -12.11 -4.39
CA ASP A 187 -0.62 -12.04 -5.12
C ASP A 187 -0.40 -11.51 -6.53
N TYR A 188 -1.37 -11.71 -7.42
CA TYR A 188 -1.21 -11.31 -8.81
C TYR A 188 -2.21 -10.25 -9.27
N LYS A 189 -1.76 -9.53 -10.28
CA LYS A 189 -2.56 -8.64 -11.12
C LYS A 189 -2.46 -9.12 -12.56
N TYR A 190 -3.45 -8.83 -13.39
CA TYR A 190 -3.41 -9.06 -14.83
C TYR A 190 -2.74 -7.89 -15.53
N ILE A 191 -2.04 -8.18 -16.63
CA ILE A 191 -1.45 -7.16 -17.51
C ILE A 191 -2.43 -6.90 -18.63
N ILE A 192 -3.00 -5.70 -18.67
CA ILE A 192 -4.00 -5.28 -19.66
C ILE A 192 -3.64 -3.88 -20.11
N ASP A 193 -3.47 -3.70 -21.41
CA ASP A 193 -3.12 -2.40 -22.03
C ASP A 193 -1.94 -1.71 -21.32
N GLY A 194 -0.87 -2.47 -21.04
CA GLY A 194 0.33 -1.96 -20.41
C GLY A 194 0.15 -1.57 -18.92
N LYS A 195 -0.90 -2.06 -18.23
CA LYS A 195 -1.19 -1.75 -16.83
C LYS A 195 -1.47 -3.00 -16.02
N ARG A 196 -1.08 -2.98 -14.75
CA ARG A 196 -1.43 -4.01 -13.78
C ARG A 196 -2.84 -3.80 -13.24
N VAL A 197 -3.77 -4.63 -13.65
CA VAL A 197 -5.19 -4.57 -13.27
C VAL A 197 -5.50 -5.63 -12.20
N HIS A 198 -6.08 -5.20 -11.08
CA HIS A 198 -6.39 -6.10 -9.96
C HIS A 198 -7.40 -7.17 -10.37
N LYS A 199 -7.13 -8.43 -10.05
CA LYS A 199 -7.96 -9.61 -10.37
C LYS A 199 -9.44 -9.50 -9.96
N SER A 200 -9.77 -8.66 -8.95
CA SER A 200 -11.16 -8.46 -8.53
C SER A 200 -12.05 -7.85 -9.60
N ARG A 201 -11.49 -7.24 -10.64
CA ARG A 201 -12.26 -6.75 -11.79
C ARG A 201 -12.78 -7.89 -12.67
N PHE A 202 -12.16 -9.07 -12.61
CA PHE A 202 -12.44 -10.24 -13.45
C PHE A 202 -13.05 -11.39 -12.66
N ARG A 203 -13.77 -11.09 -11.59
CA ARG A 203 -14.49 -12.12 -10.80
C ARG A 203 -15.46 -12.90 -11.70
N LYS A 204 -15.62 -14.22 -11.44
CA LYS A 204 -16.55 -15.09 -12.18
C LYS A 204 -17.95 -14.49 -12.36
N SER A 205 -18.45 -13.77 -11.35
CA SER A 205 -19.75 -13.08 -11.42
C SER A 205 -19.82 -11.92 -12.43
N LYS A 206 -18.66 -11.46 -12.94
CA LYS A 206 -18.55 -10.41 -13.97
C LYS A 206 -18.13 -10.96 -15.33
N LEU A 207 -17.72 -12.21 -15.37
CA LEU A 207 -17.32 -12.90 -16.61
C LEU A 207 -18.48 -13.81 -17.04
N ASN A 208 -18.90 -13.70 -18.29
CA ASN A 208 -19.91 -14.59 -18.83
C ASN A 208 -19.26 -15.93 -19.22
N THR A 209 -18.84 -16.71 -18.20
CA THR A 209 -18.13 -17.98 -18.41
C THR A 209 -18.35 -18.95 -17.24
N ASN A 210 -18.29 -20.24 -17.54
CA ASN A 210 -18.30 -21.32 -16.55
C ASN A 210 -16.92 -21.60 -15.96
N LEU A 211 -15.85 -21.05 -16.56
CA LEU A 211 -14.47 -21.23 -16.10
C LEU A 211 -14.21 -20.44 -14.82
N SER A 212 -13.19 -20.89 -14.07
CA SER A 212 -12.64 -20.02 -13.03
C SER A 212 -12.00 -18.79 -13.67
N GLU A 213 -11.94 -17.68 -12.93
CA GLU A 213 -11.34 -16.42 -13.40
C GLU A 213 -9.94 -16.65 -14.02
N SER A 214 -9.08 -17.39 -13.33
CA SER A 214 -7.72 -17.66 -13.78
C SER A 214 -7.67 -18.52 -15.07
N LYS A 215 -8.55 -19.53 -15.20
CA LYS A 215 -8.63 -20.36 -16.42
C LYS A 215 -9.13 -19.55 -17.60
N TYR A 216 -10.14 -18.71 -17.37
CA TYR A 216 -10.66 -17.83 -18.41
C TYR A 216 -9.61 -16.84 -18.93
N MET A 217 -8.94 -16.12 -18.03
CA MET A 217 -7.92 -15.14 -18.43
C MET A 217 -6.76 -15.80 -19.18
N ASN A 218 -6.34 -17.00 -18.76
CA ASN A 218 -5.32 -17.77 -19.50
C ASN A 218 -5.82 -18.18 -20.90
N SER A 219 -7.09 -18.59 -21.05
CA SER A 219 -7.63 -19.03 -22.34
C SER A 219 -7.71 -17.90 -23.38
N ILE A 220 -7.79 -16.66 -22.94
CA ILE A 220 -7.76 -15.46 -23.80
C ILE A 220 -6.39 -14.80 -23.87
N GLY A 221 -5.33 -15.48 -23.40
CA GLY A 221 -3.94 -15.03 -23.52
C GLY A 221 -3.53 -13.87 -22.62
N ILE A 222 -4.31 -13.57 -21.57
CA ILE A 222 -3.98 -12.48 -20.63
C ILE A 222 -2.98 -12.98 -19.58
N GLU A 223 -1.83 -12.35 -19.55
CA GLU A 223 -0.76 -12.65 -18.61
C GLU A 223 -0.98 -12.00 -17.24
N ARG A 224 -0.33 -12.57 -16.22
CA ARG A 224 -0.35 -12.05 -14.87
C ARG A 224 1.05 -11.77 -14.36
N ILE A 225 1.14 -10.89 -13.38
CA ILE A 225 2.40 -10.53 -12.73
C ILE A 225 2.19 -10.59 -11.21
N TYR A 226 3.18 -11.13 -10.48
CA TYR A 226 3.10 -11.34 -9.05
C TYR A 226 3.87 -10.25 -8.29
N ASP A 227 3.28 -9.76 -7.20
CA ASP A 227 3.95 -8.87 -6.23
C ASP A 227 4.81 -9.68 -5.23
N CYS A 228 5.37 -9.00 -4.24
CA CYS A 228 6.19 -9.64 -3.19
C CYS A 228 5.37 -10.09 -1.97
N GLY A 229 4.05 -10.02 -2.04
CA GLY A 229 3.17 -10.27 -0.90
C GLY A 229 3.11 -9.11 0.08
N LYS A 230 2.48 -9.34 1.24
CA LYS A 230 2.25 -8.30 2.25
C LYS A 230 2.55 -8.82 3.64
N LEU A 231 3.12 -7.97 4.49
CA LEU A 231 3.17 -8.21 5.93
C LEU A 231 1.82 -7.81 6.52
N LYS A 232 1.26 -8.64 7.39
CA LYS A 232 0.01 -8.36 8.11
C LYS A 232 0.33 -7.89 9.51
N PHE A 233 -0.27 -6.78 9.89
CA PHE A 233 -0.08 -6.15 11.19
C PHE A 233 -1.40 -6.03 11.93
N GLU A 234 -1.34 -6.14 13.26
CA GLU A 234 -2.46 -5.82 14.13
C GLU A 234 -2.04 -4.98 15.33
N LYS A 235 -2.97 -4.23 15.87
CA LYS A 235 -2.87 -3.53 17.14
C LYS A 235 -4.13 -3.82 17.93
N ILE A 236 -3.97 -4.45 19.09
CA ILE A 236 -5.00 -4.65 20.10
C ILE A 236 -5.00 -3.41 21.03
N LEU A 237 -6.17 -2.97 21.49
CA LEU A 237 -6.35 -1.72 22.23
C LEU A 237 -7.20 -1.95 23.49
#